data_eb8876bb5fc0130f415acba8e5ed3634
#
_entry.id   eb8876bb5fc0130f415acba8e5ed3634
#
_cell.length_a   1.000
_cell.length_b   1.000
_cell.length_c   1.000
_cell.angle_alpha   90.00
_cell.angle_beta   90.00
_cell.angle_gamma   90.00
#
_symmetry.space_group_name_H-M   'P 1'
#
loop_
_entity.id
_entity.type
_entity.pdbx_description
1 polymer ?
#
loop_
_entity_poly.entity_id
_entity_poly.type
_entity_poly.pdbx_seq_one_letter_code
_entity_poly.pdbx_strand_id
1 'polypeptide(L)' 'MTKRQFMEELRSSLEGMVSQAVIQENMNYYEDYINEQIRNGKNEQDVLNELGSPRLIARSIIDAKVTLVCL' A
#
# COMPACT_ATOMS: atom_id res chain seq x y z
N MET A 1 14.20 2.79 2.98
CA MET A 1 12.83 3.19 3.32
C MET A 1 12.36 2.42 4.53
N THR A 2 11.68 3.10 5.46
CA THR A 2 11.11 2.44 6.62
C THR A 2 9.64 2.11 6.36
N LYS A 3 9.06 1.25 7.21
CA LYS A 3 7.64 0.94 7.14
C LYS A 3 6.81 2.24 7.19
N ARG A 4 7.17 3.15 8.07
CA ARG A 4 6.48 4.42 8.21
C ARG A 4 6.50 5.23 6.92
N GLN A 5 7.67 5.34 6.30
CA GLN A 5 7.80 6.06 5.04
C GLN A 5 6.99 5.40 3.93
N PHE A 6 7.01 4.07 3.89
CA PHE A 6 6.23 3.32 2.92
C PHE A 6 4.74 3.63 3.07
N MET A 7 4.23 3.57 4.30
CA MET A 7 2.83 3.82 4.58
C MET A 7 2.43 5.26 4.25
N GLU A 8 3.28 6.22 4.58
CA GLU A 8 3.01 7.62 4.28
C GLU A 8 2.95 7.88 2.78
N GLU A 9 3.89 7.31 2.03
CA GLU A 9 3.90 7.47 0.57
C GLU A 9 2.69 6.81 -0.08
N LEU A 10 2.31 5.63 0.39
CA LEU A 10 1.14 4.95 -0.11
C LEU A 10 -0.11 5.79 0.11
N ARG A 11 -0.27 6.30 1.31
CA ARG A 11 -1.40 7.13 1.65
C ARG A 11 -1.44 8.40 0.80
N SER A 12 -0.33 9.11 0.72
CA SER A 12 -0.24 10.35 -0.08
C SER A 12 -0.58 10.10 -1.54
N SER A 13 -0.14 8.99 -2.07
CA SER A 13 -0.39 8.66 -3.47
C SER A 13 -1.85 8.33 -3.73
N LEU A 14 -2.57 7.88 -2.72
CA LEU A 14 -4.00 7.55 -2.85
C LEU A 14 -4.92 8.73 -2.56
N GLU A 15 -4.45 9.72 -1.78
CA GLU A 15 -5.27 10.87 -1.42
C GLU A 15 -5.70 11.64 -2.67
N GLY A 16 -6.99 11.97 -2.71
CA GLY A 16 -7.55 12.69 -3.84
C GLY A 16 -7.86 11.84 -5.06
N MET A 17 -7.41 10.58 -5.06
CA MET A 17 -7.61 9.68 -6.19
C MET A 17 -8.66 8.61 -5.91
N VAL A 18 -8.82 8.25 -4.65
CA VAL A 18 -9.83 7.27 -4.22
C VAL A 18 -10.46 7.77 -2.92
N SER A 19 -11.57 7.14 -2.51
CA SER A 19 -12.27 7.54 -1.29
C SER A 19 -11.44 7.22 -0.05
N GLN A 20 -11.78 7.89 1.06
CA GLN A 20 -11.12 7.63 2.34
C GLN A 20 -11.31 6.19 2.80
N ALA A 21 -12.46 5.61 2.51
CA ALA A 21 -12.72 4.21 2.86
C ALA A 21 -11.73 3.28 2.16
N VAL A 22 -11.49 3.52 0.88
CA VAL A 22 -10.53 2.72 0.10
C VAL A 22 -9.11 2.91 0.64
N ILE A 23 -8.74 4.15 0.96
CA ILE A 23 -7.43 4.44 1.53
C ILE A 23 -7.25 3.67 2.84
N GLN A 24 -8.23 3.75 3.73
CA GLN A 24 -8.14 3.11 5.04
C GLN A 24 -8.04 1.59 4.92
N GLU A 25 -8.83 0.98 4.04
CA GLU A 25 -8.78 -0.45 3.80
C GLU A 25 -7.38 -0.89 3.35
N ASN A 26 -6.80 -0.16 2.42
CA ASN A 26 -5.48 -0.51 1.90
C ASN A 26 -4.39 -0.26 2.93
N MET A 27 -4.50 0.82 3.71
CA MET A 27 -3.55 1.10 4.77
C MET A 27 -3.55 -0.03 5.80
N ASN A 28 -4.73 -0.46 6.22
CA ASN A 28 -4.86 -1.57 7.17
C ASN A 28 -4.28 -2.87 6.61
N TYR A 29 -4.57 -3.16 5.35
CA TYR A 29 -4.11 -4.38 4.70
C TYR A 29 -2.58 -4.46 4.67
N TYR A 30 -1.95 -3.40 4.20
CA TYR A 30 -0.49 -3.41 4.06
C TYR A 30 0.21 -3.32 5.40
N GLU A 31 -0.35 -2.61 6.35
CA GLU A 31 0.22 -2.57 7.70
C GLU A 31 0.20 -3.96 8.33
N ASP A 32 -0.94 -4.63 8.26
CA ASP A 32 -1.07 -5.99 8.80
C ASP A 32 -0.13 -6.96 8.10
N TYR A 33 -0.02 -6.86 6.79
CA TYR A 33 0.87 -7.70 5.99
C TYR A 33 2.32 -7.53 6.43
N ILE A 34 2.78 -6.29 6.51
CA ILE A 34 4.16 -6.00 6.90
C ILE A 34 4.44 -6.51 8.31
N ASN A 35 3.53 -6.23 9.23
CA ASN A 35 3.69 -6.65 10.63
C ASN A 35 3.75 -8.17 10.75
N GLU A 36 2.92 -8.87 10.00
CA GLU A 36 2.91 -10.32 10.03
C GLU A 36 4.20 -10.92 9.48
N GLN A 37 4.71 -10.37 8.39
CA GLN A 37 5.97 -10.83 7.81
C GLN A 37 7.14 -10.63 8.77
N ILE A 38 7.17 -9.48 9.45
CA ILE A 38 8.21 -9.21 10.44
C ILE A 38 8.09 -10.17 11.61
N ARG A 39 6.87 -10.44 12.05
CA ARG A 39 6.62 -11.40 13.13
C ARG A 39 7.12 -12.79 12.76
N ASN A 40 7.04 -13.15 11.48
CA ASN A 40 7.49 -14.44 10.97
C ASN A 40 9.00 -14.51 10.76
N GLY A 41 9.73 -13.46 11.13
CA GLY A 41 11.18 -13.46 11.10
C GLY A 41 11.82 -12.73 9.94
N LYS A 42 11.03 -12.10 9.09
CA LYS A 42 11.58 -11.34 7.96
C LYS A 42 12.02 -9.96 8.43
N ASN A 43 13.03 -9.44 7.75
CA ASN A 43 13.51 -8.08 7.93
C ASN A 43 12.52 -7.09 7.33
N GLU A 44 12.33 -5.95 8.00
CA GLU A 44 11.48 -4.89 7.48
C GLU A 44 11.89 -4.48 6.06
N GLN A 45 13.19 -4.30 5.82
CA GLN A 45 13.67 -3.90 4.50
C GLN A 45 13.37 -4.95 3.44
N ASP A 46 13.51 -6.23 3.78
CA ASP A 46 13.20 -7.30 2.84
C ASP A 46 11.73 -7.31 2.47
N VAL A 47 10.85 -7.11 3.44
CA VAL A 47 9.42 -7.06 3.20
C VAL A 47 9.07 -5.88 2.29
N LEU A 48 9.63 -4.72 2.56
CA LEU A 48 9.39 -3.53 1.75
C LEU A 48 9.93 -3.69 0.34
N ASN A 49 11.08 -4.34 0.20
CA ASN A 49 11.65 -4.60 -1.12
C ASN A 49 10.77 -5.56 -1.93
N GLU A 50 10.18 -6.55 -1.29
CA GLU A 50 9.26 -7.46 -1.94
C GLU A 50 7.99 -6.76 -2.41
N LEU A 51 7.48 -5.83 -1.60
CA LEU A 51 6.29 -5.07 -1.96
C LEU A 51 6.55 -4.10 -3.10
N GLY A 52 7.77 -3.58 -3.18
CA GLY A 52 8.15 -2.62 -4.19
C GLY A 52 7.77 -1.19 -3.81
N SER A 53 7.66 -0.32 -4.81
CA SER A 53 7.38 1.09 -4.58
C SER A 53 5.92 1.30 -4.13
N PRO A 54 5.69 2.07 -3.06
CA PRO A 54 4.31 2.38 -2.65
C PRO A 54 3.55 3.17 -3.71
N ARG A 55 4.26 3.95 -4.52
CA ARG A 55 3.63 4.69 -5.62
C ARG A 55 3.08 3.75 -6.69
N LEU A 56 3.80 2.69 -7.00
CA LEU A 56 3.34 1.70 -7.96
C LEU A 56 2.15 0.93 -7.42
N ILE A 57 2.17 0.60 -6.14
CA ILE A 57 1.03 -0.05 -5.50
C ILE A 57 -0.20 0.84 -5.56
N ALA A 58 -0.03 2.12 -5.23
CA ALA A 58 -1.12 3.08 -5.28
C ALA A 58 -1.69 3.20 -6.69
N ARG A 59 -0.82 3.24 -7.69
CA ARG A 59 -1.26 3.32 -9.07
C ARG A 59 -2.06 2.11 -9.48
N SER A 60 -1.65 0.93 -9.05
CA SER A 60 -2.39 -0.30 -9.31
C SER A 60 -3.79 -0.26 -8.69
N ILE A 61 -3.89 0.27 -7.49
CA ILE A 61 -5.16 0.42 -6.79
C ILE A 61 -6.08 1.38 -7.55
N ILE A 62 -5.53 2.52 -7.96
CA ILE A 62 -6.27 3.53 -8.70
C ILE A 62 -6.73 2.97 -10.05
N ASP A 63 -5.84 2.32 -10.77
CA ASP A 63 -6.15 1.75 -12.08
C ASP A 63 -7.23 0.67 -11.99
N ALA A 64 -7.21 -0.13 -10.95
CA ALA A 64 -8.23 -1.15 -10.74
C ALA A 64 -9.62 -0.53 -10.59
N LYS A 65 -9.72 0.59 -9.86
CA LYS A 65 -10.98 1.29 -9.68
C LYS A 65 -11.46 1.89 -10.99
N VAL A 66 -10.54 2.50 -11.75
CA VAL A 66 -10.88 3.08 -13.06
C VAL A 66 -11.31 2.01 -14.05
N THR A 67 -10.63 0.88 -14.07
CA THR A 67 -10.96 -0.22 -14.97
C THR A 67 -12.39 -0.72 -14.72
N LEU A 68 -12.79 -0.82 -13.46
CA LEU A 68 -14.14 -1.24 -13.11
C LEU A 68 -15.19 -0.25 -13.63
N VAL A 69 -14.87 1.02 -13.62
CA VAL A 69 -15.78 2.06 -14.09
C VAL A 69 -15.92 2.03 -15.60
N CYS A 70 -14.86 1.74 -16.31
CA CYS A 70 -14.84 1.74 -17.76
C CYS A 70 -15.59 0.57 -18.39
N LEU A 71 -15.86 -0.45 -17.61
CA LEU A 71 -16.60 -1.61 -18.11
C LEU A 71 -18.10 -1.41 -18.00
#